data_01bdbf4905781a0af60a8132af259f43
#
_entry.id   01bdbf4905781a0af60a8132af259f43
#
_cell.length_a   1.000
_cell.length_b   1.000
_cell.length_c   1.000
_cell.angle_alpha   90.00
_cell.angle_beta   90.00
_cell.angle_gamma   90.00
#
_symmetry.space_group_name_H-M   'P 1'
#
loop_
_entity.id
_entity.type
_entity.pdbx_description
1 polymer ?
#
loop_
_entity_poly.entity_id
_entity_poly.type
_entity_poly.pdbx_seq_one_letter_code
_entity_poly.pdbx_strand_id
1 'polypeptide(L)'
;HGHHRRQRQMCIRDRMAASYAGMGLSPDGGTTWLLPRLVGEQRARRFFMGNEIWSGEEAHQFGAIDVLVDPGSLLETAMGLAKMWSSWGPHTKEATKHLLHVQTDNDFATHLDHERTLIEAAGTTEAFREGVAAFLEKRPPSFN
;
A
#
# COMPACT_ATOMS: atom_id res chain seq x y z
N HIS A 1 10.20 16.00 -16.24
CA HIS A 1 10.30 15.88 -14.79
C HIS A 1 9.29 14.84 -14.34
N GLY A 2 9.75 13.58 -14.21
CA GLY A 2 8.93 12.46 -13.76
C GLY A 2 8.62 12.61 -12.27
N HIS A 3 7.38 12.89 -11.94
CA HIS A 3 6.90 12.72 -10.60
C HIS A 3 6.91 11.23 -10.29
N HIS A 4 7.93 10.76 -9.59
CA HIS A 4 7.94 9.42 -9.03
C HIS A 4 6.83 9.33 -8.02
N ARG A 5 5.65 8.86 -8.46
CA ARG A 5 4.64 8.35 -7.55
C ARG A 5 5.33 7.30 -6.70
N ARG A 6 5.25 7.43 -5.41
CA ARG A 6 5.90 6.58 -4.43
C ARG A 6 5.63 5.13 -4.74
N GLN A 7 6.62 4.48 -5.32
CA GLN A 7 6.62 3.04 -5.45
C GLN A 7 6.92 2.48 -4.06
N ARG A 8 6.04 1.65 -3.52
CA ARG A 8 6.32 0.90 -2.28
C ARG A 8 7.33 -0.22 -2.51
N GLN A 9 7.82 -0.34 -3.73
CA GLN A 9 8.88 -1.25 -4.13
C GLN A 9 10.13 -0.45 -4.49
N MET A 10 11.28 -0.96 -4.10
CA MET A 10 12.57 -0.31 -4.30
C MET A 10 13.65 -1.35 -4.60
N CYS A 11 14.56 -1.02 -5.52
CA CYS A 11 15.75 -1.83 -5.74
C CYS A 11 16.71 -1.72 -4.57
N ILE A 12 17.48 -2.77 -4.33
CA ILE A 12 18.45 -2.83 -3.23
C ILE A 12 19.52 -1.72 -3.29
N ARG A 13 19.79 -1.16 -4.48
CA ARG A 13 20.75 -0.06 -4.69
C ARG A 13 20.14 1.33 -4.53
N ASP A 14 18.82 1.43 -4.47
CA ASP A 14 18.15 2.72 -4.32
C ASP A 14 18.26 3.23 -2.88
N ARG A 15 18.03 4.52 -2.71
CA ARG A 15 18.08 5.19 -1.42
C ARG A 15 16.89 6.12 -1.25
N MET A 16 16.45 6.29 -0.02
CA MET A 16 15.51 7.33 0.39
C MET A 16 16.26 8.41 1.16
N ALA A 17 16.19 9.64 0.72
CA ALA A 17 16.84 10.77 1.36
C ALA A 17 15.81 11.79 1.84
N ALA A 18 15.96 12.28 3.07
CA ALA A 18 15.13 13.36 3.60
C ALA A 18 15.42 14.68 2.88
N SER A 19 16.69 15.05 2.79
CA SER A 19 17.28 16.19 2.05
C SER A 19 16.68 17.58 2.29
N TYR A 20 15.55 17.71 2.96
CA TYR A 20 14.89 19.01 3.21
C TYR A 20 15.68 19.90 4.14
N ALA A 21 16.07 19.40 5.31
CA ALA A 21 16.78 20.18 6.32
C ALA A 21 18.13 20.67 5.81
N GLY A 22 18.86 19.85 5.06
CA GLY A 22 20.13 20.21 4.45
C GLY A 22 20.02 21.33 3.38
N MET A 23 18.82 21.54 2.84
CA MET A 23 18.51 22.62 1.89
C MET A 23 17.79 23.80 2.53
N GLY A 24 17.59 23.80 3.84
CA GLY A 24 16.83 24.84 4.54
C GLY A 24 15.33 24.82 4.25
N LEU A 25 14.78 23.68 3.84
CA LEU A 25 13.38 23.50 3.47
C LEU A 25 12.62 22.67 4.52
N SER A 26 11.33 22.92 4.62
CA SER A 26 10.40 22.02 5.29
C SER A 26 9.98 20.90 4.34
N PRO A 27 9.62 19.69 4.87
CA PRO A 27 9.09 18.62 4.05
C PRO A 27 7.78 18.99 3.34
N ASP A 28 7.58 18.46 2.13
CA ASP A 28 6.41 18.68 1.31
C ASP A 28 5.78 17.35 0.79
N GLY A 29 4.87 17.46 -0.16
CA GLY A 29 4.27 16.31 -0.84
C GLY A 29 3.52 15.34 0.08
N GLY A 30 3.13 15.77 1.28
CA GLY A 30 2.45 14.93 2.27
C GLY A 30 3.37 13.93 2.97
N THR A 31 4.69 14.11 2.90
CA THR A 31 5.64 13.15 3.49
C THR A 31 5.54 13.09 5.00
N THR A 32 5.29 14.22 5.67
CA THR A 32 5.09 14.27 7.13
C THR A 32 3.76 13.67 7.59
N TRP A 33 2.80 13.49 6.69
CA TRP A 33 1.56 12.78 6.94
C TRP A 33 1.74 11.27 6.72
N LEU A 34 2.35 10.87 5.62
CA LEU A 34 2.41 9.48 5.19
C LEU A 34 3.51 8.68 5.89
N LEU A 35 4.71 9.24 6.02
CA LEU A 35 5.84 8.48 6.54
C LEU A 35 5.65 8.05 8.01
N PRO A 36 5.16 8.88 8.94
CA PRO A 36 4.91 8.45 10.32
C PRO A 36 3.92 7.29 10.44
N ARG A 37 2.96 7.19 9.52
CA ARG A 37 1.99 6.08 9.47
C ARG A 37 2.61 4.76 9.03
N LEU A 38 3.71 4.82 8.30
CA LEU A 38 4.44 3.64 7.82
C LEU A 38 5.51 3.19 8.82
N VAL A 39 6.29 4.13 9.34
CA VAL A 39 7.50 3.82 10.12
C VAL A 39 7.40 4.22 11.61
N GLY A 40 6.30 4.82 12.01
CA GLY A 40 6.12 5.41 13.33
C GLY A 40 6.71 6.82 13.44
N GLU A 41 6.16 7.61 14.39
CA GLU A 41 6.49 9.04 14.54
C GLU A 41 7.95 9.28 14.88
N GLN A 42 8.52 8.50 15.80
CA GLN A 42 9.89 8.71 16.25
C GLN A 42 10.91 8.53 15.11
N ARG A 43 10.72 7.51 14.30
CA ARG A 43 11.61 7.23 13.17
C ARG A 43 11.45 8.26 12.06
N ALA A 44 10.21 8.67 11.77
CA ALA A 44 9.95 9.73 10.81
C ALA A 44 10.59 11.07 11.26
N ARG A 45 10.49 11.39 12.55
CA ARG A 45 11.15 12.59 13.12
C ARG A 45 12.66 12.53 12.95
N ARG A 46 13.28 11.39 13.26
CA ARG A 46 14.72 11.21 13.04
C ARG A 46 15.11 11.34 11.59
N PHE A 47 14.33 10.77 10.70
CA PHE A 47 14.56 10.83 9.25
C PHE A 47 14.59 12.28 8.75
N PHE A 48 13.56 13.07 9.08
CA PHE A 48 13.47 14.46 8.62
C PHE A 48 14.44 15.39 9.34
N MET A 49 14.49 15.36 10.68
CA MET A 49 15.32 16.25 11.48
C MET A 49 16.80 15.88 11.44
N GLY A 50 17.12 14.62 11.29
CA GLY A 50 18.48 14.12 11.11
C GLY A 50 18.98 14.22 9.67
N ASN A 51 18.15 14.66 8.73
CA ASN A 51 18.48 14.68 7.31
C ASN A 51 19.02 13.32 6.83
N GLU A 52 18.39 12.23 7.30
CA GLU A 52 18.88 10.87 7.10
C GLU A 52 18.74 10.41 5.65
N ILE A 53 19.58 9.47 5.29
CA ILE A 53 19.49 8.70 4.04
C ILE A 53 19.38 7.24 4.42
N TRP A 54 18.31 6.57 3.97
CA TRP A 54 18.12 5.14 4.17
C TRP A 54 18.48 4.37 2.90
N SER A 55 19.15 3.24 3.05
CA SER A 55 19.27 2.25 1.97
C SER A 55 17.91 1.62 1.67
N GLY A 56 17.82 0.87 0.57
CA GLY A 56 16.63 0.08 0.26
C GLY A 56 16.30 -0.93 1.36
N GLU A 57 17.31 -1.57 1.93
CA GLU A 57 17.20 -2.51 3.04
C GLU A 57 16.68 -1.84 4.31
N GLU A 58 17.23 -0.68 4.66
CA GLU A 58 16.76 0.09 5.83
C GLU A 58 15.33 0.56 5.63
N ALA A 59 14.99 1.08 4.45
CA ALA A 59 13.63 1.53 4.12
C ALA A 59 12.63 0.37 4.22
N HIS A 60 13.01 -0.83 3.77
CA HIS A 60 12.19 -2.04 3.89
C HIS A 60 12.08 -2.50 5.35
N GLN A 61 13.18 -2.58 6.07
CA GLN A 61 13.20 -2.97 7.49
C GLN A 61 12.35 -2.02 8.35
N PHE A 62 12.32 -0.74 8.01
CA PHE A 62 11.55 0.28 8.74
C PHE A 62 10.07 0.34 8.33
N GLY A 63 9.68 -0.39 7.29
CA GLY A 63 8.30 -0.39 6.79
C GLY A 63 7.94 0.78 5.87
N ALA A 64 8.94 1.54 5.39
CA ALA A 64 8.72 2.61 4.42
C ALA A 64 8.38 2.08 3.03
N ILE A 65 8.83 0.89 2.69
CA ILE A 65 8.51 0.16 1.46
C ILE A 65 8.07 -1.27 1.79
N ASP A 66 7.22 -1.84 0.93
CA ASP A 66 6.64 -3.18 1.13
C ASP A 66 7.54 -4.30 0.67
N VAL A 67 8.16 -4.13 -0.49
CA VAL A 67 8.90 -5.17 -1.20
C VAL A 67 10.25 -4.65 -1.64
N LEU A 68 11.28 -5.35 -1.24
CA LEU A 68 12.65 -5.13 -1.68
C LEU A 68 12.99 -6.18 -2.73
N VAL A 69 13.56 -5.76 -3.84
CA VAL A 69 13.90 -6.62 -4.97
C VAL A 69 15.32 -6.38 -5.47
N ASP A 70 15.87 -7.37 -6.13
CA ASP A 70 17.16 -7.24 -6.80
C ASP A 70 17.10 -6.23 -7.96
N PRO A 71 18.24 -5.60 -8.29
CA PRO A 71 18.32 -4.74 -9.46
C PRO A 71 17.82 -5.44 -10.73
N GLY A 72 16.94 -4.77 -11.46
CA GLY A 72 16.36 -5.30 -12.69
C GLY A 72 15.04 -6.07 -12.54
N SER A 73 14.68 -6.48 -11.31
CA SER A 73 13.44 -7.25 -11.05
C SER A 73 12.24 -6.38 -10.63
N LEU A 74 12.42 -5.06 -10.50
CA LEU A 74 11.40 -4.17 -9.97
C LEU A 74 10.12 -4.18 -10.79
N LEU A 75 10.23 -3.99 -12.11
CA LEU A 75 9.06 -3.93 -12.99
C LEU A 75 8.34 -5.27 -13.06
N GLU A 76 9.09 -6.37 -13.20
CA GLU A 76 8.52 -7.72 -13.23
C GLU A 76 7.74 -8.04 -11.95
N THR A 77 8.32 -7.76 -10.78
CA THR A 77 7.67 -7.98 -9.48
C THR A 77 6.43 -7.11 -9.33
N ALA A 78 6.52 -5.83 -9.70
CA ALA A 78 5.37 -4.91 -9.65
C ALA A 78 4.23 -5.36 -10.57
N MET A 79 4.57 -5.79 -11.79
CA MET A 79 3.57 -6.31 -12.75
C MET A 79 2.95 -7.61 -12.28
N GLY A 80 3.72 -8.48 -11.62
CA GLY A 80 3.21 -9.71 -11.00
C GLY A 80 2.15 -9.42 -9.93
N LEU A 81 2.43 -8.49 -9.01
CA LEU A 81 1.47 -8.05 -7.99
C LEU A 81 0.25 -7.38 -8.61
N ALA A 82 0.43 -6.50 -9.58
CA ALA A 82 -0.67 -5.83 -10.27
C ALA A 82 -1.59 -6.84 -10.98
N LYS A 83 -1.01 -7.84 -11.64
CA LYS A 83 -1.75 -8.92 -12.30
C LYS A 83 -2.54 -9.74 -11.29
N MET A 84 -1.94 -10.12 -10.16
CA MET A 84 -2.62 -10.83 -9.08
C MET A 84 -3.81 -10.02 -8.56
N TRP A 85 -3.61 -8.74 -8.23
CA TRP A 85 -4.69 -7.89 -7.73
C TRP A 85 -5.78 -7.64 -8.78
N SER A 86 -5.42 -7.52 -10.06
CA SER A 86 -6.40 -7.34 -11.13
C SER A 86 -7.31 -8.55 -11.32
N SER A 87 -6.88 -9.74 -10.90
CA SER A 87 -7.67 -10.98 -11.01
C SER A 87 -8.81 -11.09 -10.00
N TRP A 88 -8.81 -10.29 -8.93
CA TRP A 88 -9.91 -10.28 -7.95
C TRP A 88 -11.17 -9.60 -8.50
N GLY A 89 -12.32 -9.96 -7.96
CA GLY A 89 -13.60 -9.36 -8.34
C GLY A 89 -13.60 -7.82 -8.21
N PRO A 90 -14.28 -7.10 -9.12
CA PRO A 90 -14.27 -5.62 -9.12
C PRO A 90 -14.70 -5.02 -7.78
N HIS A 91 -15.83 -5.49 -7.24
CA HIS A 91 -16.35 -5.01 -5.94
C HIS A 91 -15.32 -5.20 -4.81
N THR A 92 -14.65 -6.36 -4.74
CA THR A 92 -13.64 -6.65 -3.72
C THR A 92 -12.50 -5.63 -3.76
N LYS A 93 -12.00 -5.31 -4.95
CA LYS A 93 -10.92 -4.33 -5.13
C LYS A 93 -11.33 -2.93 -4.72
N GLU A 94 -12.48 -2.49 -5.18
CA GLU A 94 -13.01 -1.15 -4.92
C GLU A 94 -13.35 -0.96 -3.44
N ALA A 95 -14.08 -1.91 -2.85
CA ALA A 95 -14.46 -1.86 -1.44
C ALA A 95 -13.25 -1.90 -0.50
N THR A 96 -12.31 -2.79 -0.73
CA THR A 96 -11.09 -2.88 0.08
C THR A 96 -10.28 -1.59 -0.01
N LYS A 97 -10.10 -1.04 -1.22
CA LYS A 97 -9.38 0.22 -1.42
C LYS A 97 -10.09 1.39 -0.72
N HIS A 98 -11.41 1.43 -0.79
CA HIS A 98 -12.21 2.45 -0.11
C HIS A 98 -12.05 2.37 1.41
N LEU A 99 -12.26 1.18 2.00
CA LEU A 99 -12.13 0.95 3.44
C LEU A 99 -10.75 1.35 3.97
N LEU A 100 -9.69 0.95 3.29
CA LEU A 100 -8.32 1.32 3.64
C LEU A 100 -8.06 2.84 3.50
N HIS A 101 -8.80 3.53 2.64
CA HIS A 101 -8.67 4.97 2.50
C HIS A 101 -9.37 5.72 3.63
N VAL A 102 -10.61 5.35 3.96
CA VAL A 102 -11.43 6.10 4.93
C VAL A 102 -11.15 5.73 6.39
N GLN A 103 -10.43 4.63 6.65
CA GLN A 103 -10.18 4.14 8.02
C GLN A 103 -9.42 5.16 8.89
N THR A 104 -8.68 6.08 8.29
CA THR A 104 -7.93 7.11 9.02
C THR A 104 -8.82 8.22 9.57
N ASP A 105 -9.99 8.41 8.97
CA ASP A 105 -10.92 9.52 9.28
C ASP A 105 -12.14 9.04 10.06
N ASN A 106 -12.44 7.74 10.04
CA ASN A 106 -13.56 7.14 10.74
C ASN A 106 -13.21 6.80 12.19
N ASP A 107 -14.18 6.96 13.10
CA ASP A 107 -14.16 6.22 14.36
C ASP A 107 -14.46 4.72 14.10
N PHE A 108 -14.19 3.89 15.10
CA PHE A 108 -14.33 2.43 14.95
C PHE A 108 -15.76 1.99 14.63
N ALA A 109 -16.78 2.59 15.28
CA ALA A 109 -18.17 2.23 15.05
C ALA A 109 -18.62 2.60 13.62
N THR A 110 -18.28 3.79 13.15
CA THR A 110 -18.54 4.23 11.78
C THR A 110 -17.83 3.33 10.77
N HIS A 111 -16.58 2.94 11.06
CA HIS A 111 -15.84 2.05 10.16
C HIS A 111 -16.49 0.67 10.05
N LEU A 112 -16.93 0.08 11.16
CA LEU A 112 -17.69 -1.18 11.15
C LEU A 112 -18.96 -1.10 10.33
N ASP A 113 -19.68 0.04 10.36
CA ASP A 113 -20.86 0.25 9.52
C ASP A 113 -20.51 0.30 8.03
N HIS A 114 -19.39 0.91 7.64
CA HIS A 114 -18.88 0.88 6.28
C HIS A 114 -18.57 -0.55 5.84
N GLU A 115 -17.85 -1.32 6.68
CA GLU A 115 -17.54 -2.72 6.40
C GLU A 115 -18.80 -3.55 6.22
N ARG A 116 -19.77 -3.41 7.12
CA ARG A 116 -21.07 -4.10 7.05
C ARG A 116 -21.80 -3.83 5.74
N THR A 117 -21.92 -2.56 5.37
CA THR A 117 -22.59 -2.15 4.13
C THR A 117 -21.91 -2.77 2.89
N LEU A 118 -20.59 -2.76 2.85
CA LEU A 118 -19.84 -3.26 1.71
C LEU A 118 -19.80 -4.79 1.63
N ILE A 119 -19.76 -5.50 2.77
CA ILE A 119 -19.82 -6.97 2.77
C ILE A 119 -21.21 -7.47 2.39
N GLU A 120 -22.27 -6.78 2.81
CA GLU A 120 -23.64 -7.08 2.38
C GLU A 120 -23.79 -6.92 0.86
N ALA A 121 -23.26 -5.83 0.28
CA ALA A 121 -23.25 -5.61 -1.16
C ALA A 121 -22.43 -6.67 -1.89
N ALA A 122 -21.30 -7.12 -1.33
CA ALA A 122 -20.48 -8.19 -1.89
C ALA A 122 -21.28 -9.50 -2.06
N GLY A 123 -22.17 -9.80 -1.12
CA GLY A 123 -23.01 -11.00 -1.12
C GLY A 123 -23.94 -11.12 -2.33
N THR A 124 -24.19 -10.04 -3.06
CA THR A 124 -25.04 -10.02 -4.26
C THR A 124 -24.26 -10.15 -5.57
N THR A 125 -22.94 -10.15 -5.52
CA THR A 125 -22.09 -10.15 -6.71
C THR A 125 -21.89 -11.55 -7.32
N GLU A 126 -21.63 -11.60 -8.62
CA GLU A 126 -21.19 -12.81 -9.31
C GLU A 126 -19.85 -13.33 -8.74
N ALA A 127 -18.95 -12.44 -8.37
CA ALA A 127 -17.68 -12.81 -7.77
C ALA A 127 -17.86 -13.59 -6.46
N PHE A 128 -18.82 -13.19 -5.61
CA PHE A 128 -19.15 -13.95 -4.40
C PHE A 128 -19.68 -15.35 -4.72
N ARG A 129 -20.60 -15.47 -5.69
CA ARG A 129 -21.13 -16.77 -6.13
C ARG A 129 -20.01 -17.68 -6.65
N GLU A 130 -19.14 -17.16 -7.49
CA GLU A 130 -17.97 -17.89 -7.98
C GLU A 130 -17.03 -18.30 -6.83
N GLY A 131 -16.75 -17.41 -5.89
CA GLY A 131 -15.91 -17.71 -4.73
C GLY A 131 -16.48 -18.86 -3.89
N VAL A 132 -17.78 -18.86 -3.63
CA VAL A 132 -18.48 -19.96 -2.90
C VAL A 132 -18.43 -21.25 -3.68
N ALA A 133 -18.74 -21.23 -4.97
CA ALA A 133 -18.70 -22.42 -5.83
C ALA A 133 -17.29 -23.02 -5.88
N ALA A 134 -16.28 -22.20 -6.11
CA ALA A 134 -14.88 -22.62 -6.14
C ALA A 134 -14.43 -23.24 -4.81
N PHE A 135 -14.85 -22.66 -3.69
CA PHE A 135 -14.54 -23.19 -2.36
C PHE A 135 -15.15 -24.58 -2.15
N LEU A 136 -16.44 -24.76 -2.48
CA LEU A 136 -17.13 -26.03 -2.34
C LEU A 136 -16.56 -27.11 -3.27
N GLU A 137 -16.17 -26.73 -4.47
CA GLU A 137 -15.60 -27.62 -5.49
C GLU A 137 -14.08 -27.85 -5.32
N LYS A 138 -13.46 -27.18 -4.34
CA LYS A 138 -12.00 -27.25 -4.06
C LYS A 138 -11.14 -26.91 -5.27
N ARG A 139 -11.55 -25.93 -6.05
CA ARG A 139 -10.82 -25.37 -7.19
C ARG A 139 -10.47 -23.91 -6.98
N PRO A 140 -9.48 -23.36 -7.71
CA PRO A 140 -9.24 -21.92 -7.74
C PRO A 140 -10.45 -21.16 -8.32
N PRO A 141 -10.82 -20.00 -7.76
CA PRO A 141 -11.86 -19.14 -8.32
C PRO A 141 -11.38 -18.41 -9.58
N SER A 142 -12.33 -18.08 -10.47
CA SER A 142 -12.10 -17.25 -11.64
C SER A 142 -13.09 -16.09 -11.65
N PHE A 143 -12.59 -14.88 -11.45
CA PHE A 143 -13.40 -13.65 -11.34
C PHE A 143 -13.39 -12.81 -12.63
N ASN A 144 -13.43 -13.45 -13.78
CA ASN A 144 -13.43 -12.79 -15.11
C ASN A 144 -14.77 -12.12 -15.40
#